data_2aa259089c25348d8333500b956b9165
#
_entry.id   2aa259089c25348d8333500b956b9165
#
_cell.length_a   1.000
_cell.length_b   1.000
_cell.length_c   1.000
_cell.angle_alpha   90.00
_cell.angle_beta   90.00
_cell.angle_gamma   90.00
#
_symmetry.space_group_name_H-M   'P 1'
#
loop_
_entity.id
_entity.type
_entity.pdbx_description
1 polymer ?
#
loop_
_entity_poly.entity_id
_entity_poly.type
_entity_poly.pdbx_seq_one_letter_code
_entity_poly.pdbx_strand_id
1 'polypeptide(L)'
;SSDHRGNNSSDEYQQTFYVAETALLEAQKSLMDKMIGPINVASGMRNYEARRMPINQTDPVEGTREDLNLTPCVKSFKNIDNRAGSTFRIVEYVRDQNFYDIIQPVIEGGVIDTDLASPEEIAQEREKLSTYRYEYLSVLVGMETFTGTGTSVKKTQFNAQKRGAAYRIYGCGIMGSVDNPEILIPLETLVVLSY
;
A
#
# COMPACT_ATOMS: atom_id res chain seq x y z
N SER A 1 -28.82 17.91 -14.77
CA SER A 1 -29.02 16.84 -15.77
C SER A 1 -28.39 15.52 -15.29
N SER A 2 -28.98 14.44 -15.66
CA SER A 2 -28.54 13.08 -15.27
C SER A 2 -27.13 12.76 -15.76
N ASP A 3 -26.69 13.35 -16.85
CA ASP A 3 -25.37 13.11 -17.45
C ASP A 3 -24.24 13.67 -16.61
N HIS A 4 -24.42 14.82 -15.97
CA HIS A 4 -23.43 15.40 -15.07
C HIS A 4 -23.25 14.59 -13.79
N ARG A 5 -24.31 14.02 -13.25
CA ARG A 5 -24.24 13.16 -12.06
C ARG A 5 -23.54 11.84 -12.38
N GLY A 6 -23.78 11.26 -13.55
CA GLY A 6 -23.13 10.03 -14.00
C GLY A 6 -21.63 10.21 -14.18
N ASN A 7 -21.20 11.32 -14.80
CA ASN A 7 -19.79 11.61 -15.01
C ASN A 7 -19.03 11.85 -13.71
N ASN A 8 -19.59 12.61 -12.77
CA ASN A 8 -18.97 12.85 -11.48
C ASN A 8 -18.82 11.55 -10.67
N SER A 9 -19.84 10.72 -10.66
CA SER A 9 -19.81 9.41 -9.99
C SER A 9 -18.75 8.49 -10.58
N SER A 10 -18.62 8.48 -11.93
CA SER A 10 -17.60 7.69 -12.61
C SER A 10 -16.18 8.20 -12.29
N ASP A 11 -15.96 9.51 -12.27
CA ASP A 11 -14.69 10.11 -11.95
C ASP A 11 -14.29 9.83 -10.50
N GLU A 12 -15.19 9.92 -9.56
CA GLU A 12 -14.97 9.58 -8.15
C GLU A 12 -14.63 8.11 -7.97
N TYR A 13 -15.31 7.23 -8.70
CA TYR A 13 -15.03 5.78 -8.69
C TYR A 13 -13.64 5.50 -9.26
N GLN A 14 -13.27 6.10 -10.38
CA GLN A 14 -11.95 5.94 -10.98
C GLN A 14 -10.85 6.48 -10.07
N GLN A 15 -11.09 7.63 -9.44
CA GLN A 15 -10.15 8.18 -8.47
C GLN A 15 -9.98 7.27 -7.26
N THR A 16 -11.06 6.72 -6.75
CA THR A 16 -11.02 5.77 -5.62
C THR A 16 -10.27 4.49 -5.99
N PHE A 17 -10.44 4.01 -7.21
CA PHE A 17 -9.68 2.86 -7.73
C PHE A 17 -8.19 3.17 -7.78
N TYR A 18 -7.81 4.36 -8.27
CA TYR A 18 -6.43 4.80 -8.28
C TYR A 18 -5.84 4.89 -6.86
N VAL A 19 -6.61 5.36 -5.91
CA VAL A 19 -6.22 5.37 -4.48
C VAL A 19 -5.97 3.96 -3.96
N ALA A 20 -6.82 2.99 -4.34
CA ALA A 20 -6.62 1.58 -3.98
C ALA A 20 -5.33 1.00 -4.56
N GLU A 21 -5.03 1.28 -5.82
CA GLU A 21 -3.75 0.89 -6.43
C GLU A 21 -2.56 1.51 -5.70
N THR A 22 -2.69 2.77 -5.31
CA THR A 22 -1.67 3.49 -4.55
C THR A 22 -1.45 2.85 -3.18
N ALA A 23 -2.51 2.41 -2.52
CA ALA A 23 -2.39 1.68 -1.26
C ALA A 23 -1.54 0.41 -1.39
N LEU A 24 -1.74 -0.36 -2.46
CA LEU A 24 -0.92 -1.54 -2.74
C LEU A 24 0.55 -1.18 -2.99
N LEU A 25 0.80 -0.12 -3.74
CA LEU A 25 2.16 0.35 -4.02
C LEU A 25 2.86 0.86 -2.75
N GLU A 26 2.18 1.57 -1.89
CA GLU A 26 2.73 2.03 -0.61
C GLU A 26 3.07 0.85 0.31
N ALA A 27 2.20 -0.14 0.37
CA ALA A 27 2.46 -1.36 1.12
C ALA A 27 3.68 -2.12 0.57
N GLN A 28 3.78 -2.26 -0.73
CA GLN A 28 4.91 -2.91 -1.40
C GLN A 28 6.21 -2.15 -1.14
N LYS A 29 6.18 -0.83 -1.25
CA LYS A 29 7.33 0.04 -0.96
C LYS A 29 7.80 -0.13 0.49
N SER A 30 6.88 -0.17 1.43
CA SER A 30 7.21 -0.39 2.85
C SER A 30 7.88 -1.73 3.09
N LEU A 31 7.38 -2.81 2.48
CA LEU A 31 8.00 -4.13 2.55
C LEU A 31 9.41 -4.12 1.93
N MET A 32 9.57 -3.50 0.78
CA MET A 32 10.86 -3.39 0.11
C MET A 32 11.86 -2.60 0.94
N ASP A 33 11.45 -1.49 1.54
CA ASP A 33 12.32 -0.69 2.41
C ASP A 33 12.79 -1.48 3.64
N LYS A 34 11.97 -2.35 4.18
CA LYS A 34 12.37 -3.25 5.26
C LYS A 34 13.32 -4.35 4.81
N MET A 35 13.06 -4.96 3.67
CA MET A 35 13.84 -6.08 3.13
C MET A 35 15.22 -5.65 2.62
N ILE A 36 15.30 -4.51 1.95
CA ILE A 36 16.53 -4.01 1.30
C ILE A 36 17.24 -2.97 2.17
N GLY A 37 16.53 -2.42 3.13
CA GLY A 37 16.98 -1.33 3.99
C GLY A 37 16.36 0.01 3.59
N PRO A 38 16.08 0.86 4.58
CA PRO A 38 15.46 2.16 4.32
C PRO A 38 16.40 3.09 3.57
N ILE A 39 15.83 4.00 2.80
CA ILE A 39 16.57 5.03 2.08
C ILE A 39 16.94 6.14 3.05
N ASN A 40 18.23 6.46 3.11
CA ASN A 40 18.68 7.66 3.78
C ASN A 40 18.36 8.88 2.91
N VAL A 41 17.53 9.76 3.42
CA VAL A 41 17.03 10.94 2.68
C VAL A 41 18.17 11.88 2.28
N ALA A 42 19.21 12.00 3.12
CA ALA A 42 20.33 12.91 2.86
C ALA A 42 21.26 12.40 1.75
N SER A 43 21.51 11.09 1.68
CA SER A 43 22.43 10.50 0.71
C SER A 43 21.74 9.86 -0.49
N GLY A 44 20.44 9.60 -0.41
CA GLY A 44 19.71 8.82 -1.42
C GLY A 44 20.06 7.34 -1.45
N MET A 45 20.93 6.89 -0.54
CA MET A 45 21.40 5.50 -0.50
C MET A 45 20.62 4.68 0.52
N ARG A 46 20.51 3.39 0.25
CA ARG A 46 19.87 2.46 1.19
C ARG A 46 20.83 2.05 2.30
N ASN A 47 20.30 1.97 3.51
CA ASN A 47 21.03 1.44 4.66
C ASN A 47 20.83 -0.09 4.72
N TYR A 48 21.74 -0.81 4.11
CA TYR A 48 21.69 -2.28 4.06
C TYR A 48 21.84 -2.95 5.44
N GLU A 49 22.46 -2.28 6.40
CA GLU A 49 22.62 -2.81 7.75
C GLU A 49 21.30 -2.81 8.52
N ALA A 50 20.38 -1.92 8.18
CA ALA A 50 19.08 -1.84 8.80
C ALA A 50 18.02 -2.75 8.13
N ARG A 51 18.42 -3.56 7.17
CA ARG A 51 17.51 -4.51 6.53
C ARG A 51 17.04 -5.57 7.51
N ARG A 52 15.80 -5.92 7.42
CA ARG A 52 15.18 -6.98 8.20
C ARG A 52 14.06 -7.62 7.41
N MET A 53 13.85 -8.91 7.60
CA MET A 53 12.71 -9.57 7.02
C MET A 53 11.46 -9.28 7.86
N PRO A 54 10.41 -8.67 7.30
CA PRO A 54 9.17 -8.45 8.04
C PRO A 54 8.47 -9.81 8.26
N ILE A 55 8.55 -10.31 9.48
CA ILE A 55 7.92 -11.58 9.88
C ILE A 55 6.69 -11.32 10.72
N ASN A 56 6.81 -10.38 11.62
CA ASN A 56 5.75 -9.97 12.52
C ASN A 56 5.74 -8.46 12.58
N GLN A 57 4.59 -7.96 12.92
CA GLN A 57 4.43 -6.56 13.22
C GLN A 57 5.30 -6.19 14.43
N THR A 58 6.20 -5.22 14.23
CA THR A 58 7.13 -4.77 15.28
C THR A 58 6.61 -3.58 16.06
N ASP A 59 5.71 -2.83 15.47
CA ASP A 59 5.08 -1.70 16.14
C ASP A 59 3.68 -2.13 16.60
N PRO A 60 3.27 -1.72 17.79
CA PRO A 60 1.89 -1.92 18.18
C PRO A 60 1.03 -1.18 17.17
N VAL A 61 0.50 -1.91 16.21
CA VAL A 61 -0.60 -1.36 15.45
C VAL A 61 -1.71 -1.14 16.44
N GLU A 62 -2.23 0.04 16.42
CA GLU A 62 -3.50 0.28 17.06
C GLU A 62 -4.51 -0.66 16.39
N GLY A 63 -4.84 -1.70 17.08
CA GLY A 63 -5.77 -2.70 16.60
C GLY A 63 -5.31 -4.10 16.94
N THR A 64 -6.04 -4.73 17.81
CA THR A 64 -5.94 -6.15 18.01
C THR A 64 -6.53 -6.86 16.79
N ARG A 65 -6.30 -8.15 16.65
CA ARG A 65 -6.91 -8.97 15.62
C ARG A 65 -8.45 -8.84 15.59
N GLU A 66 -9.05 -8.57 16.74
CA GLU A 66 -10.47 -8.31 16.86
C GLU A 66 -10.87 -6.98 16.20
N ASP A 67 -9.99 -5.98 16.26
CA ASP A 67 -10.21 -4.68 15.63
C ASP A 67 -10.13 -4.74 14.10
N LEU A 68 -9.39 -5.68 13.55
CA LEU A 68 -9.35 -5.89 12.09
C LEU A 68 -10.71 -6.23 11.50
N ASN A 69 -11.57 -6.88 12.28
CA ASN A 69 -12.92 -7.24 11.85
C ASN A 69 -13.89 -6.05 11.84
N LEU A 70 -13.49 -4.91 12.36
CA LEU A 70 -14.35 -3.75 12.48
C LEU A 70 -14.33 -2.84 11.25
N THR A 71 -13.25 -2.84 10.47
CA THR A 71 -13.15 -1.94 9.32
C THR A 71 -13.88 -2.50 8.10
N PRO A 72 -14.64 -1.66 7.37
CA PRO A 72 -15.25 -2.08 6.11
C PRO A 72 -14.26 -2.61 5.08
N CYS A 73 -13.04 -2.07 5.05
CA CYS A 73 -11.97 -2.54 4.18
C CYS A 73 -11.64 -4.01 4.46
N VAL A 74 -11.33 -4.34 5.70
CA VAL A 74 -11.00 -5.72 6.09
C VAL A 74 -12.17 -6.67 5.82
N LYS A 75 -13.38 -6.25 6.14
CA LYS A 75 -14.59 -7.03 5.91
C LYS A 75 -14.87 -7.30 4.43
N SER A 76 -14.36 -6.47 3.53
CA SER A 76 -14.54 -6.63 2.09
C SER A 76 -13.78 -7.82 1.53
N PHE A 77 -12.76 -8.31 2.23
CA PHE A 77 -11.93 -9.44 1.82
C PHE A 77 -12.45 -10.75 2.44
N LYS A 78 -13.19 -11.50 1.66
CA LYS A 78 -13.86 -12.75 2.12
C LYS A 78 -12.88 -13.83 2.62
N ASN A 79 -11.64 -13.80 2.16
CA ASN A 79 -10.67 -14.85 2.47
C ASN A 79 -9.81 -14.54 3.71
N ILE A 80 -9.93 -13.37 4.31
CA ILE A 80 -9.16 -13.01 5.50
C ILE A 80 -9.59 -13.85 6.70
N ASP A 81 -10.89 -14.06 6.88
CA ASP A 81 -11.43 -14.82 8.02
C ASP A 81 -10.96 -16.29 8.03
N ASN A 82 -10.86 -16.90 6.85
CA ASN A 82 -10.42 -18.29 6.72
C ASN A 82 -8.93 -18.46 7.02
N ARG A 83 -8.16 -17.37 7.01
CA ARG A 83 -6.73 -17.36 7.31
C ARG A 83 -6.43 -16.87 8.71
N ALA A 84 -7.45 -16.58 9.47
CA ALA A 84 -7.34 -16.10 10.84
C ALA A 84 -6.84 -17.16 11.83
N GLY A 85 -6.39 -18.33 11.36
CA GLY A 85 -5.75 -19.35 12.16
C GLY A 85 -4.36 -18.95 12.67
N SER A 86 -3.67 -19.89 13.31
CA SER A 86 -2.34 -19.70 13.89
C SER A 86 -1.25 -19.29 12.87
N THR A 87 -1.56 -19.42 11.58
CA THR A 87 -0.64 -19.09 10.47
C THR A 87 -0.80 -17.68 9.88
N PHE A 88 -1.79 -16.92 10.35
CA PHE A 88 -2.03 -15.56 9.86
C PHE A 88 -1.06 -14.59 10.53
N ARG A 89 -0.03 -14.19 9.79
CA ARG A 89 1.02 -13.30 10.29
C ARG A 89 0.92 -11.94 9.65
N ILE A 90 0.33 -11.01 10.37
CA ILE A 90 0.29 -9.60 9.98
C ILE A 90 1.68 -9.03 10.19
N VAL A 91 2.25 -8.45 9.15
CA VAL A 91 3.55 -7.79 9.22
C VAL A 91 3.42 -6.27 9.23
N GLU A 92 2.33 -5.75 8.70
CA GLU A 92 2.01 -4.33 8.72
C GLU A 92 0.52 -4.11 8.54
N TYR A 93 -0.02 -3.16 9.27
CA TYR A 93 -1.39 -2.68 9.10
C TYR A 93 -1.41 -1.17 9.21
N VAL A 94 -1.86 -0.52 8.14
CA VAL A 94 -1.95 0.95 8.06
C VAL A 94 -3.40 1.33 7.77
N ARG A 95 -3.97 2.13 8.66
CA ARG A 95 -5.37 2.51 8.62
C ARG A 95 -5.50 4.02 8.52
N ASP A 96 -6.53 4.45 7.80
CA ASP A 96 -6.99 5.84 7.74
C ASP A 96 -5.89 6.83 7.33
N GLN A 97 -5.24 6.54 6.21
CA GLN A 97 -4.23 7.42 5.66
C GLN A 97 -4.83 8.39 4.64
N ASN A 98 -4.38 9.62 4.69
CA ASN A 98 -4.82 10.66 3.78
C ASN A 98 -4.07 10.52 2.44
N PHE A 99 -4.81 10.38 1.35
CA PHE A 99 -4.22 10.28 0.01
C PHE A 99 -3.45 11.55 -0.39
N TYR A 100 -3.88 12.71 0.07
CA TYR A 100 -3.16 13.96 -0.19
C TYR A 100 -1.71 13.93 0.31
N ASP A 101 -1.44 13.28 1.44
CA ASP A 101 -0.10 13.22 2.01
C ASP A 101 0.91 12.49 1.10
N ILE A 102 0.44 11.60 0.23
CA ILE A 102 1.29 10.95 -0.78
C ILE A 102 1.62 11.90 -1.92
N ILE A 103 0.66 12.73 -2.33
CA ILE A 103 0.78 13.62 -3.49
C ILE A 103 1.48 14.92 -3.11
N GLN A 104 1.37 15.36 -1.87
CA GLN A 104 1.95 16.61 -1.40
C GLN A 104 3.44 16.76 -1.75
N PRO A 105 4.32 15.78 -1.54
CA PRO A 105 5.72 15.92 -1.92
C PRO A 105 5.94 16.09 -3.42
N VAL A 106 5.08 15.53 -4.25
CA VAL A 106 5.11 15.65 -5.70
C VAL A 106 4.72 17.08 -6.12
N ILE A 107 3.73 17.65 -5.48
CA ILE A 107 3.27 19.03 -5.72
C ILE A 107 4.33 20.03 -5.25
N GLU A 108 4.81 19.88 -4.02
CA GLU A 108 5.79 20.80 -3.42
C GLU A 108 7.20 20.62 -4.02
N GLY A 109 7.50 19.42 -4.54
CA GLY A 109 8.78 19.13 -5.18
C GLY A 109 8.97 19.66 -6.60
N GLY A 110 8.01 20.44 -7.12
CA GLY A 110 8.13 21.10 -8.42
C GLY A 110 7.82 20.22 -9.62
N VAL A 111 7.29 19.02 -9.42
CA VAL A 111 6.86 18.14 -10.52
C VAL A 111 5.57 18.66 -11.15
N ILE A 112 4.74 19.33 -10.36
CA ILE A 112 3.59 20.06 -10.83
C ILE A 112 3.93 21.56 -10.69
N ASP A 113 3.79 22.32 -11.77
CA ASP A 113 4.09 23.75 -11.77
C ASP A 113 3.08 24.50 -10.91
N THR A 114 3.43 24.71 -9.64
CA THR A 114 2.62 25.44 -8.68
C THR A 114 2.60 26.93 -8.94
N ASP A 115 3.50 27.46 -9.80
CA ASP A 115 3.54 28.87 -10.16
C ASP A 115 2.33 29.28 -11.00
N LEU A 116 1.64 28.31 -11.61
CA LEU A 116 0.44 28.52 -12.42
C LEU A 116 -0.87 28.43 -11.61
N ALA A 117 -0.81 27.92 -10.38
CA ALA A 117 -2.00 27.75 -9.54
C ALA A 117 -2.03 28.82 -8.46
N SER A 118 -3.20 29.43 -8.23
CA SER A 118 -3.40 30.33 -7.11
C SER A 118 -3.40 29.57 -5.79
N PRO A 119 -3.06 30.20 -4.64
CA PRO A 119 -3.15 29.56 -3.33
C PRO A 119 -4.56 29.01 -3.02
N GLU A 120 -5.58 29.66 -3.57
CA GLU A 120 -6.99 29.23 -3.39
C GLU A 120 -7.27 27.94 -4.17
N GLU A 121 -6.76 27.82 -5.39
CA GLU A 121 -6.88 26.59 -6.20
C GLU A 121 -6.14 25.42 -5.57
N ILE A 122 -4.96 25.67 -5.01
CA ILE A 122 -4.18 24.66 -4.28
C ILE A 122 -4.95 24.18 -3.04
N ALA A 123 -5.56 25.10 -2.29
CA ALA A 123 -6.36 24.80 -1.11
C ALA A 123 -7.61 23.96 -1.46
N GLN A 124 -8.27 24.29 -2.57
CA GLN A 124 -9.43 23.52 -3.06
C GLN A 124 -9.04 22.11 -3.48
N GLU A 125 -7.94 21.97 -4.19
CA GLU A 125 -7.44 20.67 -4.61
C GLU A 125 -7.02 19.81 -3.40
N ARG A 126 -6.39 20.43 -2.41
CA ARG A 126 -6.06 19.79 -1.14
C ARG A 126 -7.29 19.26 -0.42
N GLU A 127 -8.33 20.07 -0.31
CA GLU A 127 -9.60 19.68 0.30
C GLU A 127 -10.24 18.51 -0.46
N LYS A 128 -10.28 18.59 -1.77
CA LYS A 128 -10.81 17.54 -2.64
C LYS A 128 -10.05 16.22 -2.49
N LEU A 129 -8.72 16.26 -2.54
CA LEU A 129 -7.90 15.05 -2.41
C LEU A 129 -7.92 14.47 -0.99
N SER A 130 -8.18 15.29 0.02
CA SER A 130 -8.30 14.85 1.41
C SER A 130 -9.58 14.06 1.69
N THR A 131 -10.55 14.05 0.77
CA THR A 131 -11.72 13.18 0.86
C THR A 131 -11.38 11.72 0.52
N TYR A 132 -10.22 11.48 -0.08
CA TYR A 132 -9.75 10.13 -0.40
C TYR A 132 -8.79 9.64 0.67
N ARG A 133 -9.06 8.44 1.12
CA ARG A 133 -8.27 7.77 2.15
C ARG A 133 -7.90 6.37 1.69
N TYR A 134 -6.88 5.81 2.30
CA TYR A 134 -6.48 4.44 2.00
C TYR A 134 -6.17 3.66 3.28
N GLU A 135 -6.27 2.36 3.13
CA GLU A 135 -5.96 1.40 4.18
C GLU A 135 -5.30 0.19 3.52
N TYR A 136 -4.29 -0.37 4.16
CA TYR A 136 -3.71 -1.61 3.68
C TYR A 136 -3.23 -2.50 4.83
N LEU A 137 -3.16 -3.78 4.52
CA LEU A 137 -2.73 -4.84 5.40
C LEU A 137 -1.78 -5.77 4.64
N SER A 138 -0.60 -6.01 5.18
CA SER A 138 0.38 -6.95 4.61
C SER A 138 0.52 -8.17 5.51
N VAL A 139 0.47 -9.35 4.90
CA VAL A 139 0.50 -10.63 5.58
C VAL A 139 1.60 -11.50 5.00
N LEU A 140 2.42 -12.09 5.85
CA LEU A 140 3.39 -13.10 5.43
C LEU A 140 2.65 -14.41 5.11
N VAL A 141 2.72 -14.84 3.86
CA VAL A 141 2.05 -16.06 3.39
C VAL A 141 2.95 -17.27 3.52
N GLY A 142 4.24 -17.10 3.24
CA GLY A 142 5.19 -18.19 3.30
C GLY A 142 6.61 -17.74 3.03
N MET A 143 7.54 -18.60 3.40
CA MET A 143 8.96 -18.45 3.14
C MET A 143 9.40 -19.61 2.28
N GLU A 144 9.88 -19.34 1.07
CA GLU A 144 10.30 -20.35 0.15
C GLU A 144 11.68 -20.06 -0.42
N THR A 145 12.41 -21.12 -0.72
CA THR A 145 13.59 -21.02 -1.55
C THR A 145 13.16 -21.16 -3.00
N PHE A 146 13.48 -20.18 -3.82
CA PHE A 146 13.22 -20.28 -5.24
C PHE A 146 14.51 -20.14 -6.04
N THR A 147 14.61 -20.91 -7.11
CA THR A 147 15.62 -20.73 -8.12
C THR A 147 15.20 -19.54 -8.98
N GLY A 148 16.04 -18.50 -9.04
CA GLY A 148 15.75 -17.31 -9.83
C GLY A 148 15.52 -17.67 -11.30
N THR A 149 14.26 -17.77 -11.70
CA THR A 149 13.87 -17.88 -13.10
C THR A 149 13.79 -16.49 -13.68
N GLY A 150 14.47 -16.27 -14.80
CA GLY A 150 14.40 -15.00 -15.54
C GLY A 150 15.67 -14.18 -15.53
N THR A 151 16.72 -14.65 -14.95
CA THR A 151 18.05 -14.05 -15.09
C THR A 151 18.88 -14.81 -16.09
N SER A 152 19.77 -14.07 -16.78
CA SER A 152 20.62 -14.55 -17.85
C SER A 152 21.20 -15.95 -17.61
N VAL A 153 21.33 -16.72 -18.66
CA VAL A 153 21.88 -18.10 -18.70
C VAL A 153 23.19 -18.26 -17.91
N LYS A 154 23.94 -17.20 -17.69
CA LYS A 154 25.18 -17.23 -16.90
C LYS A 154 24.98 -17.45 -15.40
N LYS A 155 23.78 -17.19 -14.86
CA LYS A 155 23.49 -17.40 -13.42
C LYS A 155 22.99 -18.80 -13.10
N THR A 156 22.61 -19.59 -14.09
CA THR A 156 22.16 -20.97 -13.90
C THR A 156 23.28 -21.92 -13.51
N GLN A 157 24.54 -21.54 -13.72
CA GLN A 157 25.70 -22.36 -13.36
C GLN A 157 25.94 -22.41 -11.83
N PHE A 158 25.37 -21.51 -11.06
CA PHE A 158 25.67 -21.40 -9.63
C PHE A 158 24.54 -21.83 -8.70
N ASN A 159 23.42 -22.37 -9.20
CA ASN A 159 22.29 -22.83 -8.36
C ASN A 159 22.09 -21.96 -7.11
N ALA A 160 22.15 -20.64 -7.27
CA ALA A 160 21.95 -19.73 -6.18
C ALA A 160 20.47 -19.80 -5.75
N GLN A 161 20.21 -20.68 -4.81
CA GLN A 161 18.92 -20.73 -4.13
C GLN A 161 18.76 -19.40 -3.39
N LYS A 162 17.95 -18.52 -3.95
CA LYS A 162 17.55 -17.30 -3.26
C LYS A 162 16.42 -17.62 -2.32
N ARG A 163 16.59 -17.22 -1.07
CA ARG A 163 15.49 -17.24 -0.11
C ARG A 163 14.54 -16.10 -0.45
N GLY A 164 13.26 -16.40 -0.46
CA GLY A 164 12.21 -15.45 -0.70
C GLY A 164 11.12 -15.53 0.33
N ALA A 165 10.47 -14.40 0.56
CA ALA A 165 9.29 -14.32 1.37
C ALA A 165 8.13 -13.84 0.50
N ALA A 166 7.01 -14.54 0.58
CA ALA A 166 5.79 -14.18 -0.11
C ALA A 166 4.86 -13.43 0.83
N TYR A 167 4.41 -12.27 0.39
CA TYR A 167 3.48 -11.43 1.12
C TYR A 167 2.22 -11.22 0.31
N ARG A 168 1.08 -11.34 0.96
CA ARG A 168 -0.18 -10.91 0.38
C ARG A 168 -0.53 -9.55 0.95
N ILE A 169 -0.86 -8.62 0.06
CA ILE A 169 -1.23 -7.26 0.41
C ILE A 169 -2.72 -7.09 0.09
N TYR A 170 -3.46 -6.63 1.06
CA TYR A 170 -4.86 -6.26 0.95
C TYR A 170 -4.94 -4.74 1.12
N GLY A 171 -5.45 -4.06 0.12
CA GLY A 171 -5.53 -2.60 0.15
C GLY A 171 -6.88 -2.08 -0.29
N CYS A 172 -7.30 -0.97 0.26
CA CYS A 172 -8.53 -0.30 -0.12
C CYS A 172 -8.29 1.16 -0.43
N GLY A 173 -8.92 1.59 -1.52
CA GLY A 173 -9.21 3.00 -1.75
C GLY A 173 -10.57 3.32 -1.16
N ILE A 174 -10.67 4.47 -0.51
CA ILE A 174 -11.84 4.88 0.23
C ILE A 174 -12.13 6.33 -0.11
N MET A 175 -13.35 6.61 -0.51
CA MET A 175 -13.88 7.96 -0.59
C MET A 175 -14.80 8.19 0.60
N GLY A 176 -14.52 9.23 1.37
CA GLY A 176 -15.26 9.56 2.59
C GLY A 176 -14.59 9.00 3.86
N SER A 177 -15.38 8.57 4.79
CA SER A 177 -14.91 8.03 6.07
C SER A 177 -14.51 6.56 5.96
N VAL A 178 -13.43 6.15 6.62
CA VAL A 178 -12.99 4.74 6.68
C VAL A 178 -13.98 3.84 7.37
N ASP A 179 -14.77 4.37 8.29
CA ASP A 179 -15.79 3.62 9.05
C ASP A 179 -17.14 3.58 8.32
N ASN A 180 -17.39 4.56 7.45
CA ASN A 180 -18.62 4.62 6.66
C ASN A 180 -18.29 5.18 5.26
N PRO A 181 -17.63 4.39 4.41
CA PRO A 181 -17.20 4.85 3.10
C PRO A 181 -18.37 5.08 2.15
N GLU A 182 -18.30 6.14 1.36
CA GLU A 182 -19.20 6.37 0.23
C GLU A 182 -18.83 5.46 -0.95
N ILE A 183 -17.53 5.32 -1.20
CA ILE A 183 -16.98 4.38 -2.17
C ILE A 183 -15.86 3.61 -1.49
N LEU A 184 -15.88 2.30 -1.64
CA LEU A 184 -14.84 1.39 -1.15
C LEU A 184 -14.43 0.47 -2.29
N ILE A 185 -13.15 0.49 -2.63
CA ILE A 185 -12.59 -0.39 -3.65
C ILE A 185 -11.48 -1.24 -3.02
N PRO A 186 -11.74 -2.54 -2.81
CA PRO A 186 -10.75 -3.46 -2.31
C PRO A 186 -9.91 -4.05 -3.46
N LEU A 187 -8.61 -4.10 -3.26
CA LEU A 187 -7.66 -4.76 -4.17
C LEU A 187 -6.73 -5.64 -3.38
N GLU A 188 -6.25 -6.72 -3.98
CA GLU A 188 -5.23 -7.56 -3.38
C GLU A 188 -4.14 -7.91 -4.37
N THR A 189 -2.94 -8.15 -3.88
CA THR A 189 -1.80 -8.59 -4.69
C THR A 189 -0.89 -9.52 -3.87
N LEU A 190 -0.14 -10.32 -4.58
CA LEU A 190 0.90 -11.17 -4.02
C LEU A 190 2.26 -10.63 -4.44
N VAL A 191 3.13 -10.42 -3.47
CA VAL A 191 4.49 -9.92 -3.69
C VAL A 191 5.47 -10.94 -3.15
N VAL A 192 6.45 -11.32 -3.97
CA VAL A 192 7.55 -12.18 -3.56
C VAL A 192 8.83 -11.36 -3.55
N LEU A 193 9.45 -11.27 -2.39
CA LEU A 193 10.68 -10.52 -2.19
C LEU A 193 11.82 -11.45 -1.82
N SER A 194 12.95 -11.32 -2.51
CA SER A 194 14.18 -12.05 -2.22
C SER A 194 15.05 -11.30 -1.20
N TYR A 195 15.74 -12.03 -0.38
CA TYR A 195 16.69 -11.45 0.59
C TYR A 195 17.96 -12.26 0.70
#